data_a78fa679792a727a9fd9614a308b0fe0
#
_entry.id   a78fa679792a727a9fd9614a308b0fe0
#
_cell.length_a   1.000
_cell.length_b   1.000
_cell.length_c   1.000
_cell.angle_alpha   90.00
_cell.angle_beta   90.00
_cell.angle_gamma   90.00
#
_symmetry.space_group_name_H-M   'P 1'
#
loop_
_entity.id
_entity.type
_entity.pdbx_description
1 polymer ?
#
loop_
_entity_poly.entity_id
_entity_poly.type
_entity_poly.pdbx_seq_one_letter_code
_entity_poly.pdbx_strand_id
1 'polypeptide(L)'
;NFSTNFKAEEIEIIFDEYIRLSNIQKELIISPPIEPQPLMMPMGSASKILTISEFDSLRENTTYSFQFGESIEDNNEKNPLSNYRYVFSTGDYIDSLSVKGSVVDAFNREISENINVLLYEVDSLFTDSIIYKEKPKHVGKVIDSTNQFLIQNIKEGKYLIIALEEENKDYTFQSKVDKIGFIEDYIELPKDSIANLKIFKEKLELKIGKPKQK
;
A
#
# COMPACT_ATOMS: atom_id res chain seq x y z
N ASN A 1 -10.16 13.67 11.02
CA ASN A 1 -9.15 12.62 11.10
C ASN A 1 -9.37 11.78 12.38
N PHE A 2 -9.15 10.47 12.32
CA PHE A 2 -9.43 9.50 13.38
C PHE A 2 -10.91 9.46 13.82
N SER A 3 -11.82 9.53 12.86
CA SER A 3 -13.27 9.37 13.09
C SER A 3 -13.68 7.90 13.02
N THR A 4 -14.71 7.56 13.79
CA THR A 4 -15.34 6.24 13.78
C THR A 4 -16.77 6.33 13.24
N ASN A 5 -17.37 5.18 12.91
CA ASN A 5 -18.72 5.10 12.33
C ASN A 5 -18.88 5.97 11.08
N PHE A 6 -17.83 6.02 10.24
CA PHE A 6 -17.81 6.81 9.03
C PHE A 6 -18.91 6.37 8.06
N LYS A 7 -19.74 7.32 7.64
CA LYS A 7 -20.86 7.12 6.71
C LYS A 7 -20.97 8.26 5.70
N ALA A 8 -20.01 9.18 5.71
CA ALA A 8 -20.03 10.30 4.80
C ALA A 8 -19.73 9.85 3.36
N GLU A 9 -20.32 10.54 2.41
CA GLU A 9 -20.06 10.34 0.98
C GLU A 9 -18.79 11.10 0.55
N GLU A 10 -18.30 12.02 1.38
CA GLU A 10 -17.20 12.89 1.06
C GLU A 10 -16.39 13.25 2.32
N ILE A 11 -15.08 13.42 2.14
CA ILE A 11 -14.16 13.96 3.15
C ILE A 11 -13.60 15.28 2.63
N GLU A 12 -13.72 16.34 3.41
CA GLU A 12 -13.06 17.61 3.17
C GLU A 12 -11.93 17.83 4.18
N ILE A 13 -10.73 18.14 3.68
CA ILE A 13 -9.57 18.50 4.48
C ILE A 13 -9.20 19.92 4.14
N ILE A 14 -9.30 20.83 5.13
CA ILE A 14 -9.09 22.26 4.95
C ILE A 14 -7.68 22.62 5.39
N PHE A 15 -6.97 23.34 4.52
CA PHE A 15 -5.62 23.86 4.73
C PHE A 15 -5.67 25.38 4.91
N ASP A 16 -4.71 25.93 5.63
CA ASP A 16 -4.53 27.38 5.79
C ASP A 16 -3.97 28.06 4.54
N GLU A 17 -3.26 27.28 3.70
CA GLU A 17 -2.68 27.70 2.43
C GLU A 17 -3.30 26.99 1.22
N TYR A 18 -3.03 27.52 0.02
CA TYR A 18 -3.40 26.84 -1.22
C TYR A 18 -2.47 25.66 -1.48
N ILE A 19 -3.04 24.49 -1.65
CA ILE A 19 -2.32 23.24 -1.96
C ILE A 19 -2.57 22.81 -3.41
N ARG A 20 -1.66 21.98 -3.92
CA ARG A 20 -1.81 21.19 -5.14
C ARG A 20 -1.56 19.73 -4.86
N LEU A 21 -2.17 18.87 -5.66
CA LEU A 21 -1.84 17.45 -5.68
C LEU A 21 -0.82 17.17 -6.80
N SER A 22 0.37 16.70 -6.39
CA SER A 22 1.48 16.36 -7.27
C SER A 22 1.73 14.85 -7.20
N ASN A 23 1.90 14.19 -8.34
CA ASN A 23 2.21 12.76 -8.41
C ASN A 23 1.32 11.86 -7.53
N ILE A 24 0.07 12.24 -7.31
CA ILE A 24 -0.85 11.56 -6.39
C ILE A 24 -0.97 10.05 -6.67
N GLN A 25 -0.93 9.64 -7.93
CA GLN A 25 -0.99 8.23 -8.32
C GLN A 25 0.26 7.43 -7.90
N LYS A 26 1.42 8.09 -7.80
CA LYS A 26 2.66 7.45 -7.32
C LYS A 26 2.74 7.43 -5.80
N GLU A 27 2.30 8.50 -5.16
CA GLU A 27 2.52 8.73 -3.73
C GLU A 27 1.42 8.18 -2.83
N LEU A 28 0.16 8.24 -3.29
CA LEU A 28 -0.98 7.83 -2.48
C LEU A 28 -1.00 6.32 -2.25
N ILE A 29 -1.10 5.94 -0.99
CA ILE A 29 -1.40 4.58 -0.55
C ILE A 29 -2.72 4.60 0.24
N ILE A 30 -3.69 3.82 -0.22
CA ILE A 30 -4.94 3.58 0.49
C ILE A 30 -4.90 2.16 1.08
N SER A 31 -5.07 2.05 2.38
CA SER A 31 -5.02 0.78 3.09
C SER A 31 -6.23 0.62 4.01
N PRO A 32 -7.08 -0.40 3.81
CA PRO A 32 -7.16 -1.31 2.66
C PRO A 32 -7.37 -0.59 1.33
N PRO A 33 -6.99 -1.18 0.19
CA PRO A 33 -7.31 -0.62 -1.13
C PRO A 33 -8.83 -0.49 -1.34
N ILE A 34 -9.24 0.62 -1.96
CA ILE A 34 -10.62 0.90 -2.36
C ILE A 34 -10.68 0.86 -3.89
N GLU A 35 -11.63 0.12 -4.44
CA GLU A 35 -11.86 0.03 -5.88
C GLU A 35 -13.33 0.24 -6.23
N PRO A 36 -13.63 1.15 -7.17
CA PRO A 36 -12.67 2.07 -7.81
C PRO A 36 -11.99 3.00 -6.81
N GLN A 37 -10.81 3.54 -7.18
CA GLN A 37 -10.11 4.49 -6.32
C GLN A 37 -10.94 5.77 -6.17
N PRO A 38 -11.12 6.28 -4.94
CA PRO A 38 -11.87 7.51 -4.70
C PRO A 38 -11.33 8.70 -5.49
N LEU A 39 -12.25 9.57 -5.91
CA LEU A 39 -11.90 10.81 -6.59
C LEU A 39 -11.27 11.80 -5.61
N MET A 40 -10.17 12.44 -6.02
CA MET A 40 -9.48 13.44 -5.22
C MET A 40 -9.39 14.77 -5.95
N MET A 41 -9.82 15.84 -5.28
CA MET A 41 -9.73 17.20 -5.79
C MET A 41 -8.89 18.06 -4.84
N PRO A 42 -8.10 19.05 -5.33
CA PRO A 42 -8.10 19.61 -6.69
C PRO A 42 -7.24 18.78 -7.68
N MET A 43 -7.75 18.65 -8.91
CA MET A 43 -6.96 18.12 -10.02
C MET A 43 -6.48 19.26 -10.93
N GLY A 44 -5.15 19.41 -11.06
CA GLY A 44 -4.54 20.40 -11.97
C GLY A 44 -4.69 21.88 -11.56
N SER A 45 -5.38 22.18 -10.48
CA SER A 45 -5.56 23.53 -9.92
C SER A 45 -5.09 23.61 -8.48
N ALA A 46 -5.07 24.81 -7.89
CA ALA A 46 -4.81 24.96 -6.47
C ALA A 46 -6.13 25.19 -5.70
N SER A 47 -6.21 24.66 -4.48
CA SER A 47 -7.35 24.85 -3.58
C SER A 47 -6.89 24.87 -2.14
N LYS A 48 -7.67 25.48 -1.24
CA LYS A 48 -7.48 25.30 0.21
C LYS A 48 -8.20 24.08 0.77
N ILE A 49 -8.94 23.36 -0.06
CA ILE A 49 -9.70 22.19 0.33
C ILE A 49 -9.24 21.01 -0.54
N LEU A 50 -8.84 19.93 0.12
CA LEU A 50 -8.70 18.63 -0.48
C LEU A 50 -9.99 17.85 -0.23
N THR A 51 -10.67 17.46 -1.30
CA THR A 51 -11.89 16.67 -1.26
C THR A 51 -11.58 15.23 -1.69
N ILE A 52 -12.07 14.26 -0.95
CA ILE A 52 -12.04 12.83 -1.28
C ILE A 52 -13.48 12.35 -1.33
N SER A 53 -13.93 11.84 -2.47
CA SER A 53 -15.32 11.44 -2.71
C SER A 53 -15.41 10.13 -3.49
N GLU A 54 -16.64 9.66 -3.75
CA GLU A 54 -16.91 8.41 -4.48
C GLU A 54 -16.39 7.16 -3.75
N PHE A 55 -16.87 6.95 -2.53
CA PHE A 55 -16.56 5.76 -1.71
C PHE A 55 -17.54 4.62 -1.98
N ASP A 56 -17.52 4.03 -3.17
CA ASP A 56 -18.53 3.06 -3.60
C ASP A 56 -18.49 1.70 -2.89
N SER A 57 -17.39 1.35 -2.21
CA SER A 57 -17.19 -0.02 -1.71
C SER A 57 -16.46 -0.11 -0.38
N LEU A 58 -16.81 0.73 0.59
CA LEU A 58 -16.24 0.61 1.93
C LEU A 58 -16.75 -0.63 2.64
N ARG A 59 -15.82 -1.43 3.18
CA ARG A 59 -16.13 -2.61 4.00
C ARG A 59 -16.58 -2.17 5.38
N GLU A 60 -17.53 -2.90 5.96
CA GLU A 60 -17.97 -2.66 7.35
C GLU A 60 -16.87 -2.99 8.35
N ASN A 61 -16.90 -2.34 9.51
CA ASN A 61 -15.98 -2.56 10.63
C ASN A 61 -14.51 -2.59 10.22
N THR A 62 -14.12 -1.63 9.37
CA THR A 62 -12.79 -1.57 8.76
C THR A 62 -12.16 -0.19 8.95
N THR A 63 -10.90 -0.18 9.38
CA THR A 63 -10.11 1.04 9.49
C THR A 63 -9.40 1.31 8.15
N TYR A 64 -9.63 2.48 7.59
CA TYR A 64 -9.00 2.98 6.36
C TYR A 64 -7.96 4.04 6.67
N SER A 65 -6.84 3.97 5.96
CA SER A 65 -5.76 4.94 6.03
C SER A 65 -5.40 5.44 4.63
N PHE A 66 -5.43 6.74 4.43
CA PHE A 66 -4.96 7.43 3.23
C PHE A 66 -3.61 8.07 3.56
N GLN A 67 -2.55 7.56 2.97
CA GLN A 67 -1.18 8.05 3.15
C GLN A 67 -0.78 8.80 1.89
N PHE A 68 -0.57 10.10 2.01
CA PHE A 68 -0.37 10.98 0.85
C PHE A 68 1.09 11.08 0.40
N GLY A 69 2.03 10.52 1.19
CA GLY A 69 3.46 10.64 0.87
C GLY A 69 3.88 12.11 0.78
N GLU A 70 4.39 12.49 -0.38
CA GLU A 70 4.77 13.86 -0.70
C GLU A 70 3.83 14.53 -1.72
N SER A 71 2.65 13.94 -1.96
CA SER A 71 1.74 14.41 -3.01
C SER A 71 0.99 15.70 -2.71
N ILE A 72 0.85 16.09 -1.45
CA ILE A 72 0.24 17.37 -1.08
C ILE A 72 1.34 18.41 -1.00
N GLU A 73 1.36 19.37 -1.91
CA GLU A 73 2.38 20.42 -1.99
C GLU A 73 1.75 21.80 -1.78
N ASP A 74 2.48 22.70 -1.12
CA ASP A 74 2.14 24.14 -1.14
C ASP A 74 2.17 24.65 -2.59
N ASN A 75 1.17 25.46 -2.94
CA ASN A 75 1.06 25.97 -4.32
C ASN A 75 2.16 26.96 -4.68
N ASN A 76 2.65 27.77 -3.73
CA ASN A 76 3.58 28.86 -3.98
C ASN A 76 5.04 28.37 -3.95
N GLU A 77 5.40 27.68 -2.89
CA GLU A 77 6.78 27.29 -2.59
C GLU A 77 7.12 25.87 -3.02
N LYS A 78 6.12 25.07 -3.34
CA LYS A 78 6.24 23.65 -3.73
C LYS A 78 6.80 22.74 -2.63
N ASN A 79 6.71 23.17 -1.37
CA ASN A 79 7.09 22.35 -0.24
C ASN A 79 6.05 21.24 -0.02
N PRO A 80 6.45 19.96 0.03
CA PRO A 80 5.51 18.89 0.30
C PRO A 80 5.13 18.84 1.78
N LEU A 81 3.87 18.56 2.06
CA LEU A 81 3.40 18.16 3.38
C LEU A 81 3.71 16.66 3.56
N SER A 82 4.94 16.37 3.92
CA SER A 82 5.44 14.99 4.01
C SER A 82 4.68 14.17 5.05
N ASN A 83 4.38 12.92 4.69
CA ASN A 83 3.79 11.92 5.57
C ASN A 83 2.40 12.28 6.13
N TYR A 84 1.66 13.18 5.48
CA TYR A 84 0.29 13.44 5.90
C TYR A 84 -0.56 12.19 5.71
N ARG A 85 -1.33 11.88 6.76
CA ARG A 85 -2.19 10.70 6.80
C ARG A 85 -3.58 11.04 7.34
N TYR A 86 -4.59 10.57 6.63
CA TYR A 86 -5.97 10.64 7.08
C TYR A 86 -6.50 9.24 7.39
N VAL A 87 -7.09 9.07 8.56
CA VAL A 87 -7.55 7.77 9.06
C VAL A 87 -8.99 7.87 9.52
N PHE A 88 -9.81 6.90 9.16
CA PHE A 88 -11.16 6.74 9.67
C PHE A 88 -11.53 5.25 9.76
N SER A 89 -12.58 4.94 10.50
CA SER A 89 -13.15 3.59 10.57
C SER A 89 -14.64 3.63 10.25
N THR A 90 -15.10 2.64 9.50
CA THR A 90 -16.53 2.38 9.29
C THR A 90 -17.18 1.70 10.51
N GLY A 91 -16.36 1.15 11.42
CA GLY A 91 -16.78 0.59 12.69
C GLY A 91 -16.71 1.59 13.85
N ASP A 92 -16.88 1.11 15.06
CA ASP A 92 -16.95 1.91 16.29
C ASP A 92 -15.57 2.19 16.91
N TYR A 93 -14.51 1.60 16.41
CA TYR A 93 -13.13 1.82 16.84
C TYR A 93 -12.15 1.91 15.66
N ILE A 94 -10.94 2.39 15.94
CA ILE A 94 -9.83 2.43 15.00
C ILE A 94 -8.80 1.38 15.41
N ASP A 95 -8.46 0.51 14.48
CA ASP A 95 -7.39 -0.48 14.67
C ASP A 95 -6.06 0.21 14.95
N SER A 96 -5.26 -0.30 15.88
CA SER A 96 -4.06 0.37 16.38
C SER A 96 -2.77 -0.42 16.22
N LEU A 97 -2.83 -1.67 15.77
CA LEU A 97 -1.64 -2.50 15.60
C LEU A 97 -0.82 -2.06 14.38
N SER A 98 0.44 -2.44 14.37
CA SER A 98 1.35 -2.09 13.28
C SER A 98 2.38 -3.18 13.04
N VAL A 99 2.86 -3.24 11.79
CA VAL A 99 4.02 -4.04 11.37
C VAL A 99 5.03 -3.11 10.75
N LYS A 100 6.30 -3.27 11.12
CA LYS A 100 7.43 -2.54 10.55
C LYS A 100 8.55 -3.49 10.17
N GLY A 101 9.45 -3.03 9.32
CA GLY A 101 10.61 -3.84 8.95
C GLY A 101 11.38 -3.24 7.80
N SER A 102 12.10 -4.09 7.09
CA SER A 102 12.90 -3.69 5.93
C SER A 102 12.70 -4.64 4.75
N VAL A 103 12.92 -4.10 3.56
CA VAL A 103 12.93 -4.88 2.32
C VAL A 103 14.26 -4.61 1.61
N VAL A 104 14.93 -5.68 1.16
CA VAL A 104 16.19 -5.58 0.40
C VAL A 104 16.13 -6.50 -0.81
N ASP A 105 16.83 -6.15 -1.88
CA ASP A 105 17.02 -7.07 -3.01
C ASP A 105 17.98 -8.20 -2.60
N ALA A 106 17.62 -9.43 -2.94
CA ALA A 106 18.38 -10.61 -2.54
C ALA A 106 19.77 -10.74 -3.22
N PHE A 107 19.96 -10.09 -4.36
CA PHE A 107 21.17 -10.22 -5.17
C PHE A 107 22.14 -9.06 -4.99
N ASN A 108 21.68 -7.83 -5.21
CA ASN A 108 22.54 -6.66 -5.25
C ASN A 108 22.45 -5.77 -4.00
N ARG A 109 21.47 -6.03 -3.13
CA ARG A 109 21.16 -5.24 -1.93
C ARG A 109 20.82 -3.77 -2.23
N GLU A 110 20.61 -3.43 -3.50
CA GLU A 110 20.16 -2.11 -3.90
C GLU A 110 18.70 -1.90 -3.50
N ILE A 111 18.38 -0.64 -3.28
CA ILE A 111 17.01 -0.23 -3.01
C ILE A 111 16.34 -0.05 -4.36
N SER A 112 15.23 -0.71 -4.54
CA SER A 112 14.38 -0.52 -5.71
C SER A 112 13.25 0.44 -5.37
N GLU A 113 12.94 1.33 -6.28
CA GLU A 113 11.76 2.18 -6.18
C GLU A 113 10.48 1.34 -6.37
N ASN A 114 9.36 1.82 -5.82
CA ASN A 114 8.03 1.23 -6.00
C ASN A 114 7.83 -0.16 -5.36
N ILE A 115 8.45 -0.41 -4.23
CA ILE A 115 8.18 -1.61 -3.45
C ILE A 115 7.02 -1.33 -2.49
N ASN A 116 5.99 -2.17 -2.56
CA ASN A 116 4.90 -2.20 -1.61
C ASN A 116 4.98 -3.45 -0.72
N VAL A 117 4.61 -3.31 0.54
CA VAL A 117 4.44 -4.44 1.45
C VAL A 117 2.96 -4.67 1.65
N LEU A 118 2.53 -5.89 1.39
CA LEU A 118 1.14 -6.31 1.31
C LEU A 118 0.85 -7.32 2.40
N LEU A 119 -0.28 -7.15 3.11
CA LEU A 119 -0.77 -8.10 4.10
C LEU A 119 -2.09 -8.70 3.61
N TYR A 120 -2.13 -10.02 3.53
CA TYR A 120 -3.34 -10.80 3.25
C TYR A 120 -3.77 -11.51 4.52
N GLU A 121 -5.02 -11.36 4.90
CA GLU A 121 -5.58 -12.03 6.08
C GLU A 121 -5.65 -13.54 5.87
N VAL A 122 -5.17 -14.32 6.85
CA VAL A 122 -5.19 -15.78 6.80
C VAL A 122 -6.37 -16.28 7.62
N ASP A 123 -7.49 -16.46 6.94
CA ASP A 123 -8.73 -16.98 7.49
C ASP A 123 -9.02 -18.41 7.00
N SER A 124 -10.23 -18.90 7.23
CA SER A 124 -10.68 -20.24 6.82
C SER A 124 -10.80 -20.42 5.30
N LEU A 125 -10.84 -19.35 4.53
CA LEU A 125 -10.96 -19.35 3.07
C LEU A 125 -9.63 -19.06 2.38
N PHE A 126 -8.58 -18.81 3.17
CA PHE A 126 -7.27 -18.46 2.67
C PHE A 126 -6.65 -19.56 1.80
N THR A 127 -6.06 -19.16 0.69
CA THR A 127 -5.22 -20.01 -0.17
C THR A 127 -4.00 -19.22 -0.62
N ASP A 128 -2.85 -19.87 -0.79
CA ASP A 128 -1.62 -19.21 -1.24
C ASP A 128 -1.74 -18.53 -2.61
N SER A 129 -2.73 -18.93 -3.41
CA SER A 129 -3.01 -18.30 -4.70
C SER A 129 -3.69 -16.93 -4.60
N ILE A 130 -4.00 -16.45 -3.40
CA ILE A 130 -4.66 -15.14 -3.17
C ILE A 130 -3.86 -13.99 -3.77
N ILE A 131 -2.52 -14.07 -3.70
CA ILE A 131 -1.60 -13.03 -4.21
C ILE A 131 -1.72 -12.77 -5.73
N TYR A 132 -2.28 -13.72 -6.47
CA TYR A 132 -2.49 -13.60 -7.92
C TYR A 132 -3.87 -13.05 -8.32
N LYS A 133 -4.80 -12.95 -7.38
CA LYS A 133 -6.22 -12.75 -7.70
C LYS A 133 -6.91 -11.68 -6.88
N GLU A 134 -6.50 -11.49 -5.65
CA GLU A 134 -7.21 -10.64 -4.71
C GLU A 134 -6.34 -9.50 -4.23
N LYS A 135 -6.99 -8.41 -3.82
CA LYS A 135 -6.31 -7.27 -3.21
C LYS A 135 -5.93 -7.57 -1.77
N PRO A 136 -4.79 -7.05 -1.30
CA PRO A 136 -4.38 -7.21 0.09
C PRO A 136 -5.36 -6.55 1.05
N LYS A 137 -5.29 -6.97 2.31
CA LYS A 137 -6.03 -6.34 3.40
C LYS A 137 -5.38 -5.03 3.84
N HIS A 138 -4.05 -4.96 3.82
CA HIS A 138 -3.30 -3.74 4.14
C HIS A 138 -2.13 -3.56 3.19
N VAL A 139 -1.79 -2.31 2.95
CA VAL A 139 -0.68 -1.90 2.07
C VAL A 139 0.18 -0.87 2.78
N GLY A 140 1.50 -1.02 2.66
CA GLY A 140 2.47 -0.01 3.03
C GLY A 140 3.53 0.14 1.96
N LYS A 141 4.07 1.35 1.81
CA LYS A 141 5.17 1.64 0.88
C LYS A 141 6.51 1.50 1.60
N VAL A 142 7.50 0.96 0.92
CA VAL A 142 8.89 1.00 1.38
C VAL A 142 9.46 2.40 1.12
N ILE A 143 10.17 2.94 2.08
CA ILE A 143 10.86 4.24 1.96
C ILE A 143 12.19 4.00 1.26
N ASP A 144 12.33 4.49 0.05
CA ASP A 144 13.48 4.23 -0.84
C ASP A 144 14.83 4.56 -0.21
N SER A 145 14.92 5.63 0.60
CA SER A 145 16.16 6.04 1.25
C SER A 145 16.64 5.14 2.40
N THR A 146 15.74 4.36 2.99
CA THR A 146 16.03 3.57 4.21
C THR A 146 15.73 2.09 4.08
N ASN A 147 15.08 1.64 3.02
CA ASN A 147 14.54 0.29 2.86
C ASN A 147 13.49 -0.10 3.90
N GLN A 148 13.04 0.81 4.72
CA GLN A 148 12.11 0.54 5.80
C GLN A 148 10.66 0.72 5.36
N PHE A 149 9.78 -0.02 5.98
CA PHE A 149 8.34 0.16 5.86
C PHE A 149 7.67 0.19 7.23
N LEU A 150 6.49 0.81 7.25
CA LEU A 150 5.61 0.82 8.40
C LEU A 150 4.16 0.74 7.92
N ILE A 151 3.46 -0.32 8.29
CA ILE A 151 2.02 -0.46 8.08
C ILE A 151 1.35 -0.29 9.44
N GLN A 152 0.39 0.61 9.51
CA GLN A 152 -0.34 0.96 10.73
C GLN A 152 -1.84 0.72 10.55
N ASN A 153 -2.56 0.78 11.64
CA ASN A 153 -4.01 0.60 11.69
C ASN A 153 -4.43 -0.80 11.22
N ILE A 154 -3.71 -1.81 11.70
CA ILE A 154 -3.96 -3.21 11.40
C ILE A 154 -4.80 -3.81 12.52
N LYS A 155 -5.78 -4.61 12.14
CA LYS A 155 -6.58 -5.41 13.06
C LYS A 155 -5.76 -6.57 13.61
N GLU A 156 -6.07 -7.03 14.84
CA GLU A 156 -5.54 -8.29 15.36
C GLU A 156 -5.92 -9.45 14.44
N GLY A 157 -4.94 -10.32 14.16
CA GLY A 157 -5.14 -11.46 13.27
C GLY A 157 -3.86 -12.07 12.75
N LYS A 158 -4.02 -13.05 11.89
CA LYS A 158 -2.94 -13.76 11.21
C LYS A 158 -2.85 -13.32 9.75
N TYR A 159 -1.63 -13.05 9.28
CA TYR A 159 -1.41 -12.47 7.95
C TYR A 159 -0.27 -13.15 7.20
N LEU A 160 -0.47 -13.38 5.91
CA LEU A 160 0.61 -13.55 4.96
C LEU A 160 1.19 -12.15 4.65
N ILE A 161 2.49 -11.98 4.82
CA ILE A 161 3.19 -10.75 4.44
C ILE A 161 4.07 -11.00 3.21
N ILE A 162 3.93 -10.14 2.21
CA ILE A 162 4.79 -10.15 1.03
C ILE A 162 5.29 -8.73 0.73
N ALA A 163 6.48 -8.64 0.13
CA ALA A 163 6.95 -7.43 -0.53
C ALA A 163 6.82 -7.62 -2.04
N LEU A 164 6.29 -6.65 -2.72
CA LEU A 164 6.04 -6.67 -4.17
C LEU A 164 6.64 -5.42 -4.81
N GLU A 165 7.56 -5.62 -5.77
CA GLU A 165 8.05 -4.57 -6.68
C GLU A 165 7.30 -4.72 -7.99
N GLU A 166 6.42 -3.77 -8.26
CA GLU A 166 5.55 -3.74 -9.43
C GLU A 166 5.48 -2.34 -10.06
N GLU A 167 5.20 -2.27 -11.35
CA GLU A 167 5.02 -0.99 -12.04
C GLU A 167 3.55 -0.53 -12.06
N ASN A 168 2.61 -1.48 -12.06
CA ASN A 168 1.19 -1.20 -12.30
C ASN A 168 0.41 -0.72 -11.07
N LYS A 169 0.93 -0.94 -9.86
CA LYS A 169 0.24 -0.69 -8.58
C LYS A 169 -1.16 -1.34 -8.50
N ASP A 170 -1.29 -2.51 -9.09
CA ASP A 170 -2.51 -3.30 -8.97
C ASP A 170 -2.49 -4.24 -7.78
N TYR A 171 -1.37 -4.30 -7.05
CA TYR A 171 -1.14 -5.15 -5.88
C TYR A 171 -1.36 -6.65 -6.14
N THR A 172 -1.15 -7.07 -7.39
CA THR A 172 -1.35 -8.46 -7.82
C THR A 172 -0.05 -9.00 -8.42
N PHE A 173 0.46 -10.08 -7.88
CA PHE A 173 1.76 -10.63 -8.31
C PHE A 173 1.71 -11.24 -9.71
N GLN A 174 2.60 -10.79 -10.58
CA GLN A 174 2.82 -11.28 -11.94
C GLN A 174 4.22 -11.87 -12.07
N SER A 175 4.36 -13.19 -11.97
CA SER A 175 5.65 -13.91 -11.84
C SER A 175 6.71 -13.60 -12.91
N LYS A 176 6.30 -13.17 -14.10
CA LYS A 176 7.23 -12.87 -15.20
C LYS A 176 7.80 -11.45 -15.16
N VAL A 177 7.12 -10.55 -14.50
CA VAL A 177 7.41 -9.11 -14.53
C VAL A 177 7.92 -8.63 -13.17
N ASP A 178 7.21 -8.98 -12.12
CA ASP A 178 7.42 -8.43 -10.78
C ASP A 178 8.54 -9.16 -10.02
N LYS A 179 9.09 -8.48 -9.00
CA LYS A 179 9.87 -9.13 -7.95
C LYS A 179 9.01 -9.31 -6.72
N ILE A 180 9.17 -10.44 -6.06
CA ILE A 180 8.44 -10.77 -4.84
C ILE A 180 9.40 -11.15 -3.71
N GLY A 181 9.02 -10.83 -2.49
CA GLY A 181 9.68 -11.30 -1.28
C GLY A 181 8.64 -11.75 -0.25
N PHE A 182 8.96 -12.77 0.50
CA PHE A 182 8.08 -13.30 1.55
C PHE A 182 8.93 -13.88 2.69
N ILE A 183 8.28 -14.19 3.81
CA ILE A 183 8.82 -15.00 4.90
C ILE A 183 8.02 -16.31 4.95
N GLU A 184 8.67 -17.39 5.41
CA GLU A 184 8.06 -18.73 5.41
C GLU A 184 6.84 -18.82 6.32
N ASP A 185 6.90 -18.17 7.47
CA ASP A 185 5.82 -18.19 8.45
C ASP A 185 4.86 -17.01 8.25
N TYR A 186 3.60 -17.22 8.60
CA TYR A 186 2.64 -16.14 8.73
C TYR A 186 2.97 -15.31 9.97
N ILE A 187 2.73 -13.99 9.89
CA ILE A 187 2.81 -13.12 11.06
C ILE A 187 1.48 -13.14 11.83
N GLU A 188 1.55 -13.12 13.14
CA GLU A 188 0.40 -13.09 14.03
C GLU A 188 0.46 -11.83 14.93
N LEU A 189 -0.47 -10.91 14.74
CA LEU A 189 -0.52 -9.67 15.51
C LEU A 189 -1.39 -9.82 16.75
N PRO A 190 -0.95 -9.24 17.88
CA PRO A 190 0.16 -8.28 18.08
C PRO A 190 1.55 -8.89 18.31
N LYS A 191 1.70 -10.22 18.27
CA LYS A 191 2.94 -10.91 18.65
C LYS A 191 4.10 -10.59 17.71
N ASP A 192 3.86 -10.61 16.39
CA ASP A 192 4.89 -10.52 15.36
C ASP A 192 4.82 -9.15 14.67
N SER A 193 5.40 -8.12 15.28
CA SER A 193 5.33 -6.74 14.77
C SER A 193 6.54 -6.30 13.93
N ILE A 194 7.51 -7.20 13.69
CA ILE A 194 8.72 -6.91 12.91
C ILE A 194 8.90 -7.97 11.83
N ALA A 195 9.04 -7.54 10.57
CA ALA A 195 9.27 -8.42 9.43
C ALA A 195 10.37 -7.85 8.52
N ASN A 196 11.34 -8.70 8.16
CA ASN A 196 12.40 -8.35 7.21
C ASN A 196 12.31 -9.26 6.00
N LEU A 197 12.12 -8.66 4.82
CA LEU A 197 11.87 -9.37 3.59
C LEU A 197 13.04 -9.21 2.61
N LYS A 198 13.19 -10.20 1.74
CA LYS A 198 14.13 -10.15 0.62
C LYS A 198 13.37 -10.40 -0.67
N ILE A 199 13.42 -9.43 -1.59
CA ILE A 199 12.77 -9.57 -2.89
C ILE A 199 13.71 -10.21 -3.90
N PHE A 200 13.14 -10.99 -4.80
CA PHE A 200 13.83 -11.62 -5.91
C PHE A 200 12.90 -11.74 -7.12
N LYS A 201 13.48 -11.87 -8.31
CA LYS A 201 12.76 -12.14 -9.54
C LYS A 201 12.87 -13.60 -9.89
N GLU A 202 11.77 -14.24 -10.26
CA GLU A 202 11.79 -15.60 -10.77
C GLU A 202 12.62 -15.68 -12.06
N LYS A 203 13.62 -16.59 -12.10
CA LYS A 203 14.38 -16.83 -13.34
C LYS A 203 13.50 -17.61 -14.31
N LEU A 204 13.17 -16.99 -15.42
CA LEU A 204 12.60 -17.73 -16.56
C LEU A 204 13.66 -18.75 -17.05
N GLU A 205 13.37 -20.04 -16.93
CA GLU A 205 14.15 -21.05 -17.60
C GLU A 205 14.04 -20.84 -19.12
N LEU A 206 15.11 -20.35 -19.72
CA LEU A 206 15.22 -20.36 -21.17
C LEU A 206 15.20 -21.83 -21.61
N LYS A 207 14.08 -22.30 -22.17
CA LYS A 207 14.04 -23.56 -22.91
C LYS A 207 14.98 -23.41 -24.10
N ILE A 208 16.24 -23.80 -23.93
CA ILE A 208 17.19 -23.90 -25.02
C ILE A 208 16.62 -24.97 -25.97
N GLY A 209 16.10 -24.52 -27.08
CA GLY A 209 15.60 -25.40 -28.13
C GLY A 209 16.70 -26.38 -28.55
N LYS A 210 16.42 -27.69 -28.52
CA LYS A 210 17.36 -28.69 -29.02
C LYS A 210 17.79 -28.29 -30.42
N PRO A 211 19.10 -28.32 -30.76
CA PRO A 211 19.56 -28.04 -32.10
C PRO A 211 18.91 -29.05 -33.05
N LYS A 212 18.28 -28.55 -34.11
CA LYS A 212 17.80 -29.41 -35.20
C LYS A 212 19.00 -30.13 -35.78
N GLN A 213 19.06 -31.43 -35.57
CA GLN A 213 19.99 -32.27 -36.29
C GLN A 213 19.63 -32.18 -37.79
N LYS A 214 20.63 -31.81 -38.60
CA LYS A 214 20.57 -31.87 -40.05
C LYS A 214 20.82 -33.32 -40.52
#